data_c4f6ca0fb5cdf97c466bee46bf240b4d
#
_entry.id   c4f6ca0fb5cdf97c466bee46bf240b4d
#
_cell.length_a   1.000
_cell.length_b   1.000
_cell.length_c   1.000
_cell.angle_alpha   90.00
_cell.angle_beta   90.00
_cell.angle_gamma   90.00
#
_symmetry.space_group_name_H-M   'P 1'
#
loop_
_entity.id
_entity.type
_entity.pdbx_description
1 polymer ?
#
loop_
_entity_poly.entity_id
_entity_poly.type
_entity_poly.pdbx_seq_one_letter_code
_entity_poly.pdbx_strand_id
1 'polypeptide(L)' 'MFGVNRETLERLRKEYPAGTRVELIRLDDPYRKIPSGTTGTVEYVDDAGQLHTVWDGHGLLAMIYGVDEWRKI' A
#
# COMPACT_ATOMS: atom_id res chain seq x y z
N MET A 1 -7.97 17.58 -4.92
CA MET A 1 -7.38 17.26 -3.62
C MET A 1 -6.85 15.84 -3.64
N PHE A 2 -5.66 15.67 -3.18
CA PHE A 2 -5.03 14.35 -3.13
C PHE A 2 -5.19 13.77 -1.73
N GLY A 3 -5.36 12.45 -1.68
CA GLY A 3 -5.52 11.75 -0.43
C GLY A 3 -6.94 11.27 -0.24
N VAL A 4 -7.21 10.77 0.95
CA VAL A 4 -8.48 10.16 1.32
C VAL A 4 -9.16 10.98 2.40
N ASN A 5 -10.47 10.80 2.58
CA ASN A 5 -11.15 11.48 3.66
C ASN A 5 -10.74 10.88 5.02
N ARG A 6 -11.10 11.56 6.08
CA ARG A 6 -10.67 11.19 7.44
C ARG A 6 -11.14 9.80 7.85
N GLU A 7 -12.37 9.44 7.53
CA GLU A 7 -12.91 8.12 7.88
C GLU A 7 -12.15 7.00 7.17
N THR A 8 -11.86 7.20 5.88
CA THR A 8 -11.08 6.24 5.12
C THR A 8 -9.67 6.12 5.67
N LEU A 9 -9.05 7.26 6.02
CA LEU A 9 -7.71 7.27 6.59
C LEU A 9 -7.66 6.48 7.91
N GLU A 10 -8.61 6.72 8.80
CA GLU A 10 -8.70 6.00 10.06
C GLU A 10 -8.88 4.51 9.85
N ARG A 11 -9.73 4.12 8.89
CA ARG A 11 -9.95 2.72 8.55
C ARG A 11 -8.68 2.07 8.00
N LEU A 12 -7.98 2.75 7.10
CA LEU A 12 -6.73 2.24 6.53
C LEU A 12 -5.68 2.01 7.62
N ARG A 13 -5.54 2.95 8.53
CA ARG A 13 -4.60 2.82 9.65
C ARG A 13 -4.94 1.67 10.57
N LYS A 14 -6.23 1.40 10.74
CA LYS A 14 -6.72 0.31 11.58
C LYS A 14 -6.51 -1.06 10.90
N GLU A 15 -6.78 -1.13 9.59
CA GLU A 15 -6.65 -2.36 8.83
C GLU A 15 -5.19 -2.73 8.53
N TYR A 16 -4.34 -1.72 8.37
CA TYR A 16 -2.96 -1.92 7.93
C TYR A 16 -1.95 -1.31 8.91
N PRO A 17 -1.93 -1.80 10.16
CA PRO A 17 -0.89 -1.34 11.10
C PRO A 17 0.48 -1.82 10.63
N ALA A 18 1.53 -1.21 11.17
CA ALA A 18 2.91 -1.61 10.88
C ALA A 18 3.08 -3.11 11.07
N GLY A 19 3.73 -3.76 10.12
CA GLY A 19 3.95 -5.21 10.15
C GLY A 19 2.90 -6.02 9.40
N THR A 20 1.82 -5.39 8.92
CA THR A 20 0.80 -6.09 8.14
C THR A 20 1.41 -6.61 6.84
N ARG A 21 1.15 -7.88 6.54
CA ARG A 21 1.62 -8.48 5.29
C ARG A 21 0.55 -8.34 4.21
N VAL A 22 0.98 -7.97 3.03
CA VAL A 22 0.10 -7.76 1.88
C VAL A 22 0.68 -8.40 0.63
N GLU A 23 -0.19 -8.66 -0.33
CA GLU A 23 0.20 -9.17 -1.65
C GLU A 23 -0.24 -8.17 -2.70
N LEU A 24 0.67 -7.83 -3.62
CA LEU A 24 0.36 -6.92 -4.72
C LEU A 24 -0.50 -7.63 -5.76
N ILE A 25 -1.61 -7.00 -6.14
CA ILE A 25 -2.49 -7.48 -7.20
C ILE A 25 -2.22 -6.69 -8.48
N ARG A 26 -2.25 -5.36 -8.41
CA ARG A 26 -2.02 -4.51 -9.56
C ARG A 26 -1.38 -3.19 -9.13
N LEU A 27 -0.29 -2.84 -9.80
CA LEU A 27 0.41 -1.58 -9.58
C LEU A 27 0.18 -0.68 -10.79
N ASP A 28 -0.39 0.50 -10.55
CA ASP A 28 -0.66 1.48 -11.60
C ASP A 28 0.45 2.53 -11.66
N ASP A 29 1.68 2.07 -11.85
CA ASP A 29 2.85 2.93 -11.96
C ASP A 29 3.68 2.49 -13.18
N PRO A 30 3.76 3.34 -14.23
CA PRO A 30 4.49 2.97 -15.43
C PRO A 30 6.01 2.91 -15.25
N TYR A 31 6.53 3.48 -14.18
CA TYR A 31 7.97 3.58 -13.94
C TYR A 31 8.51 2.54 -12.98
N ARG A 32 7.64 1.95 -12.17
CA ARG A 32 8.04 0.92 -11.19
C ARG A 32 7.36 -0.38 -11.57
N LYS A 33 8.15 -1.44 -11.66
CA LYS A 33 7.64 -2.75 -12.05
C LYS A 33 7.87 -3.75 -10.93
N ILE A 34 6.85 -3.91 -10.11
CA ILE A 34 6.83 -4.95 -9.09
C ILE A 34 5.79 -5.98 -9.56
N PRO A 35 6.18 -7.24 -9.74
CA PRO A 35 5.25 -8.22 -10.28
C PRO A 35 4.03 -8.43 -9.38
N SER A 36 2.89 -8.66 -10.01
CA SER A 36 1.70 -9.12 -9.30
C SER A 36 2.03 -10.41 -8.56
N GLY A 37 1.54 -10.55 -7.33
CA GLY A 37 1.86 -11.69 -6.46
C GLY A 37 3.04 -11.44 -5.54
N THR A 38 3.77 -10.33 -5.71
CA THR A 38 4.84 -9.95 -4.78
C THR A 38 4.23 -9.66 -3.42
N THR A 39 4.85 -10.16 -2.37
CA THR A 39 4.43 -9.89 -1.00
C THR A 39 5.27 -8.77 -0.39
N GLY A 40 4.72 -8.10 0.61
CA GLY A 40 5.41 -7.01 1.28
C GLY A 40 4.89 -6.78 2.68
N THR A 41 5.55 -5.87 3.39
CA THR A 41 5.22 -5.53 4.76
C THR A 41 4.91 -4.03 4.84
N VAL A 42 3.73 -3.69 5.33
CA VAL A 42 3.34 -2.30 5.54
C VAL A 42 4.16 -1.73 6.69
N GLU A 43 4.74 -0.55 6.47
CA GLU A 43 5.45 0.19 7.51
C GLU A 43 4.54 1.19 8.21
N TYR A 44 3.82 1.98 7.42
CA TYR A 44 2.84 2.94 7.96
C TYR A 44 1.94 3.45 6.84
N VAL A 45 0.83 4.08 7.24
CA VAL A 45 -0.07 4.80 6.33
C VAL A 45 0.13 6.29 6.58
N ASP A 46 0.46 7.05 5.55
CA ASP A 46 0.69 8.50 5.69
C ASP A 46 -0.63 9.29 5.71
N ASP A 47 -0.54 10.60 5.88
CA ASP A 47 -1.72 11.45 5.97
C ASP A 47 -2.52 11.54 4.66
N ALA A 48 -1.90 11.20 3.54
CA ALA A 48 -2.59 11.12 2.26
C ALA A 48 -3.26 9.77 2.02
N GLY A 49 -3.10 8.82 2.95
CA GLY A 49 -3.67 7.47 2.83
C GLY A 49 -2.85 6.54 1.97
N GLN A 50 -1.57 6.84 1.78
CA GLN A 50 -0.67 5.96 1.05
C GLN A 50 -0.06 4.94 2.00
N LEU A 51 -0.06 3.67 1.58
CA LEU A 51 0.52 2.59 2.37
C LEU A 51 1.99 2.43 2.01
N HIS A 52 2.87 2.90 2.89
CA HIS A 52 4.31 2.74 2.71
C HIS A 52 4.67 1.30 3.02
N THR A 53 5.04 0.56 1.98
CA THR A 53 5.22 -0.89 2.04
C THR A 53 6.61 -1.26 1.54
N VAL A 54 7.28 -2.12 2.28
CA VAL A 54 8.55 -2.71 1.83
C VAL A 54 8.21 -4.01 1.13
N TRP A 55 8.42 -4.03 -0.18
CA TRP A 55 8.13 -5.18 -1.03
C TRP A 55 9.31 -6.12 -1.06
N ASP A 56 9.04 -7.41 -0.86
CA ASP A 56 10.09 -8.43 -0.79
C ASP A 56 10.91 -8.47 -2.10
N GLY A 57 12.20 -8.18 -1.98
CA GLY A 57 13.10 -8.13 -3.14
C GLY A 57 13.03 -6.87 -3.98
N HIS A 58 12.17 -5.92 -3.66
CA HIS A 58 11.96 -4.70 -4.48
C HIS A 58 12.09 -3.39 -3.71
N GLY A 59 12.18 -3.44 -2.39
CA GLY A 59 12.33 -2.25 -1.57
C GLY A 59 11.03 -1.49 -1.35
N LEU A 60 11.16 -0.24 -0.91
CA LEU A 60 10.02 0.57 -0.48
C LEU A 60 9.26 1.16 -1.67
N LEU A 61 7.96 0.96 -1.69
CA LEU A 61 7.05 1.65 -2.61
C LEU A 61 5.71 1.85 -1.91
N ALA A 62 5.23 3.10 -1.88
CA ALA A 62 3.94 3.41 -1.32
C ALA A 62 2.82 3.04 -2.29
N MET A 63 1.77 2.38 -1.78
CA MET A 63 0.58 2.03 -2.55
C MET A 63 -0.47 3.12 -2.37
N ILE A 64 -1.16 3.46 -3.46
CA ILE A 64 -2.16 4.52 -3.46
C ILE A 64 -3.56 3.90 -3.43
N TYR A 65 -4.30 4.20 -2.37
CA TYR A 65 -5.66 3.70 -2.19
C TYR A 65 -6.56 4.19 -3.34
N GLY A 66 -7.30 3.24 -3.93
CA GLY A 66 -8.17 3.57 -5.05
C GLY A 66 -7.49 3.56 -6.42
N VAL A 67 -6.17 3.45 -6.46
CA VAL A 67 -5.39 3.42 -7.70
C VAL A 67 -4.69 2.08 -7.87
N ASP A 68 -3.93 1.67 -6.85
CA ASP A 68 -3.24 0.38 -6.84
C ASP A 68 -4.10 -0.65 -6.12
N GLU A 69 -3.89 -1.92 -6.41
CA GLU A 69 -4.65 -3.00 -5.79
C GLU A 69 -3.72 -3.96 -5.06
N TRP A 70 -4.09 -4.28 -3.84
CA TRP A 70 -3.39 -5.26 -3.00
C TRP A 70 -4.41 -5.96 -2.12
N ARG A 71 -3.98 -7.03 -1.47
CA ARG A 71 -4.80 -7.73 -0.48
C ARG A 71 -3.98 -8.09 0.75
N LYS A 72 -4.63 -8.14 1.87
CA LYS A 72 -4.00 -8.60 3.12
C LYS A 72 -3.86 -10.12 3.08
N ILE A 73 -2.75 -10.62 3.55
CA ILE A 73 -2.50 -12.06 3.63
C ILE A 73 -2.18 -12.53 5.04
#